data_d260ecbcd220465244545a1b002b7941
#
_entry.id   d260ecbcd220465244545a1b002b7941
#
_cell.length_a   1.000
_cell.length_b   1.000
_cell.length_c   1.000
_cell.angle_alpha   90.00
_cell.angle_beta   90.00
_cell.angle_gamma   90.00
#
_symmetry.space_group_name_H-M   'P 1'
#
loop_
_entity.id
_entity.type
_entity.pdbx_description
1 polymer ?
#
loop_
_entity_poly.entity_id
_entity_poly.type
_entity_poly.pdbx_seq_one_letter_code
_entity_poly.pdbx_strand_id
1 'polypeptide(L)'
;YRKEGIVDTDIKMSVKATDTKAQYDNKAKQLLGHKIILAHILVNTVAEFKGMNPADVVQYIEGEPHIGSVPVDAGATNIETQEKVIGLNTENSEINEGMIRFDIIFYVRMKDGLSQIIVNVEAQKAEPSSYDILNRAIFYVSRMISSQKGRDFVKSNYNDIKRVYSIWICMNVDEHSMSHIYLTRDDIIGSHNWKGDIDLLNIVLLGLAEDLPEKAEEYELHRLLGALLSSKLKVDEKLDIIGNEFQIPLESDIRKDVSEMCNLSQGIEDRAFERGTANGISIGKKEGLAEVVLKLIKKGVSIEQVSD
;
A
#
# COMPACT_ATOMS: atom_id res chain seq x y z
N TYR A 1 7.58 -45.08 10.06
CA TYR A 1 6.25 -44.46 10.08
C TYR A 1 6.22 -43.33 11.12
N ARG A 2 6.64 -42.11 10.73
CA ARG A 2 6.32 -40.83 11.40
C ARG A 2 7.07 -39.65 10.74
N LYS A 3 6.81 -39.38 9.45
CA LYS A 3 7.27 -38.15 8.79
C LYS A 3 6.17 -37.37 8.04
N GLU A 4 4.96 -37.91 7.95
CA GLU A 4 3.88 -37.28 7.15
C GLU A 4 3.08 -36.21 7.91
N GLY A 5 3.12 -36.16 9.24
CA GLY A 5 2.29 -35.23 10.03
C GLY A 5 2.85 -33.82 10.19
N ILE A 6 4.18 -33.63 10.08
CA ILE A 6 4.85 -32.33 10.36
C ILE A 6 4.84 -31.42 9.12
N VAL A 7 5.04 -32.00 7.93
CA VAL A 7 5.08 -31.24 6.66
C VAL A 7 3.70 -30.71 6.28
N ASP A 8 2.63 -31.49 6.52
CA ASP A 8 1.25 -31.08 6.17
C ASP A 8 0.75 -29.94 7.08
N THR A 9 1.22 -29.88 8.33
CA THR A 9 0.88 -28.79 9.27
C THR A 9 1.57 -27.48 8.90
N ASP A 10 2.83 -27.53 8.47
CA ASP A 10 3.60 -26.34 8.11
C ASP A 10 3.08 -25.73 6.81
N ILE A 11 2.71 -26.55 5.83
CA ILE A 11 2.09 -26.09 4.58
C ILE A 11 0.71 -25.48 4.86
N LYS A 12 -0.13 -26.10 5.65
CA LYS A 12 -1.45 -25.56 6.04
C LYS A 12 -1.33 -24.25 6.82
N MET A 13 -0.36 -24.14 7.70
CA MET A 13 -0.09 -22.89 8.44
C MET A 13 0.44 -21.79 7.51
N SER A 14 1.29 -22.12 6.55
CA SER A 14 1.80 -21.17 5.56
C SER A 14 0.69 -20.65 4.63
N VAL A 15 -0.17 -21.53 4.13
CA VAL A 15 -1.33 -21.16 3.30
C VAL A 15 -2.29 -20.25 4.07
N LYS A 16 -2.67 -20.60 5.30
CA LYS A 16 -3.53 -19.76 6.14
C LYS A 16 -2.91 -18.40 6.49
N ALA A 17 -1.59 -18.32 6.65
CA ALA A 17 -0.90 -17.06 6.90
C ALA A 17 -0.88 -16.15 5.67
N THR A 18 -0.71 -16.72 4.49
CA THR A 18 -0.78 -16.02 3.20
C THR A 18 -2.19 -15.49 2.98
N ASP A 19 -3.21 -16.31 3.23
CA ASP A 19 -4.63 -15.92 3.15
C ASP A 19 -4.95 -14.72 4.05
N THR A 20 -4.46 -14.72 5.28
CA THR A 20 -4.77 -13.63 6.23
C THR A 20 -4.07 -12.33 5.88
N LYS A 21 -2.82 -12.41 5.35
CA LYS A 21 -2.13 -11.23 4.84
C LYS A 21 -2.87 -10.64 3.64
N ALA A 22 -3.31 -11.48 2.71
CA ALA A 22 -4.10 -11.03 1.56
C ALA A 22 -5.44 -10.41 1.98
N GLN A 23 -6.11 -10.98 2.99
CA GLN A 23 -7.33 -10.39 3.55
C GLN A 23 -7.08 -9.03 4.20
N TYR A 24 -5.98 -8.88 4.96
CA TYR A 24 -5.59 -7.60 5.55
C TYR A 24 -5.33 -6.56 4.46
N ASP A 25 -4.57 -6.90 3.41
CA ASP A 25 -4.28 -5.99 2.31
C ASP A 25 -5.55 -5.54 1.60
N ASN A 26 -6.48 -6.47 1.35
CA ASN A 26 -7.78 -6.12 0.75
C ASN A 26 -8.60 -5.19 1.65
N LYS A 27 -8.60 -5.41 2.97
CA LYS A 27 -9.32 -4.54 3.91
C LYS A 27 -8.68 -3.17 4.06
N ALA A 28 -7.34 -3.09 4.08
CA ALA A 28 -6.61 -1.82 4.04
C ALA A 28 -6.99 -1.01 2.80
N LYS A 29 -7.04 -1.64 1.62
CA LYS A 29 -7.47 -1.00 0.37
C LYS A 29 -8.92 -0.53 0.42
N GLN A 30 -9.84 -1.33 0.95
CA GLN A 30 -11.23 -0.93 1.14
C GLN A 30 -11.34 0.29 2.05
N LEU A 31 -10.67 0.26 3.20
CA LEU A 31 -10.66 1.37 4.15
C LEU A 31 -10.07 2.64 3.54
N LEU A 32 -8.92 2.56 2.88
CA LEU A 32 -8.30 3.69 2.20
C LEU A 32 -9.13 4.19 1.01
N GLY A 33 -9.96 3.34 0.39
CA GLY A 33 -10.82 3.68 -0.74
C GLY A 33 -12.04 4.52 -0.40
N HIS A 34 -12.36 4.74 0.89
CA HIS A 34 -13.42 5.67 1.26
C HIS A 34 -13.08 7.09 0.80
N LYS A 35 -14.01 7.75 0.09
CA LYS A 35 -13.77 9.07 -0.52
C LYS A 35 -13.29 10.12 0.46
N ILE A 36 -13.78 10.10 1.70
CA ILE A 36 -13.34 11.05 2.72
C ILE A 36 -11.88 10.81 3.11
N ILE A 37 -11.40 9.56 3.17
CA ILE A 37 -10.01 9.23 3.45
C ILE A 37 -9.12 9.63 2.27
N LEU A 38 -9.56 9.34 1.03
CA LEU A 38 -8.89 9.80 -0.18
C LEU A 38 -8.82 11.33 -0.26
N ALA A 39 -9.85 12.03 0.20
CA ALA A 39 -9.84 13.49 0.27
C ALA A 39 -8.77 14.02 1.24
N HIS A 40 -8.59 13.40 2.41
CA HIS A 40 -7.47 13.73 3.31
C HIS A 40 -6.10 13.45 2.66
N ILE A 41 -5.97 12.38 1.89
CA ILE A 41 -4.74 12.12 1.12
C ILE A 41 -4.52 13.23 0.10
N LEU A 42 -5.54 13.61 -0.67
CA LEU A 42 -5.46 14.63 -1.72
C LEU A 42 -5.07 16.01 -1.19
N VAL A 43 -5.65 16.49 -0.09
CA VAL A 43 -5.34 17.82 0.46
C VAL A 43 -3.89 17.92 0.95
N ASN A 44 -3.28 16.79 1.30
CA ASN A 44 -1.90 16.74 1.77
C ASN A 44 -0.86 16.44 0.69
N THR A 45 -1.29 15.82 -0.42
CA THR A 45 -0.35 15.32 -1.45
C THR A 45 -0.47 16.02 -2.80
N VAL A 46 -1.61 16.63 -3.10
CA VAL A 46 -1.91 17.24 -4.40
C VAL A 46 -2.03 18.76 -4.22
N ALA A 47 -1.14 19.50 -4.87
CA ALA A 47 -1.01 20.95 -4.67
C ALA A 47 -2.31 21.73 -4.87
N GLU A 48 -3.14 21.30 -5.82
CA GLU A 48 -4.41 21.94 -6.17
C GLU A 48 -5.46 21.88 -5.06
N PHE A 49 -5.36 20.90 -4.16
CA PHE A 49 -6.28 20.73 -3.03
C PHE A 49 -5.70 21.23 -1.70
N LYS A 50 -4.43 21.66 -1.70
CA LYS A 50 -3.76 22.12 -0.48
C LYS A 50 -4.55 23.23 0.21
N GLY A 51 -4.80 23.06 1.52
CA GLY A 51 -5.54 24.01 2.35
C GLY A 51 -7.05 24.02 2.17
N MET A 52 -7.61 23.06 1.39
CA MET A 52 -9.05 22.82 1.38
C MET A 52 -9.48 21.94 2.55
N ASN A 53 -10.74 22.08 2.95
CA ASN A 53 -11.35 21.11 3.86
C ASN A 53 -11.53 19.77 3.12
N PRO A 54 -11.09 18.63 3.67
CA PRO A 54 -11.27 17.32 3.04
C PRO A 54 -12.73 17.00 2.68
N ALA A 55 -13.70 17.40 3.52
CA ALA A 55 -15.11 17.21 3.21
C ALA A 55 -15.55 17.91 1.90
N ASP A 56 -14.95 19.06 1.58
CA ASP A 56 -15.22 19.78 0.34
C ASP A 56 -14.52 19.15 -0.86
N VAL A 57 -13.45 18.36 -0.64
CA VAL A 57 -12.71 17.68 -1.72
C VAL A 57 -13.41 16.42 -2.19
N VAL A 58 -14.23 15.78 -1.35
CA VAL A 58 -14.98 14.57 -1.71
C VAL A 58 -15.75 14.71 -3.03
N GLN A 59 -16.36 15.87 -3.29
CA GLN A 59 -17.14 16.13 -4.51
C GLN A 59 -16.31 16.14 -5.80
N TYR A 60 -14.98 16.31 -5.70
CA TYR A 60 -14.07 16.29 -6.85
C TYR A 60 -13.62 14.87 -7.22
N ILE A 61 -13.86 13.88 -6.36
CA ILE A 61 -13.56 12.47 -6.64
C ILE A 61 -14.68 11.90 -7.51
N GLU A 62 -14.35 11.60 -8.78
CA GLU A 62 -15.31 11.10 -9.75
C GLU A 62 -15.63 9.62 -9.56
N GLY A 63 -16.92 9.29 -9.65
CA GLY A 63 -17.40 7.92 -9.52
C GLY A 63 -17.05 7.27 -8.19
N GLU A 64 -17.01 5.95 -8.13
CA GLU A 64 -16.51 5.19 -6.98
C GLU A 64 -15.05 4.79 -7.24
N PRO A 65 -14.16 4.92 -6.26
CA PRO A 65 -12.78 4.46 -6.38
C PRO A 65 -12.71 2.96 -6.69
N HIS A 66 -11.86 2.59 -7.63
CA HIS A 66 -11.64 1.19 -7.97
C HIS A 66 -10.64 0.58 -7.01
N ILE A 67 -11.11 -0.40 -6.24
CA ILE A 67 -10.34 -1.11 -5.21
C ILE A 67 -10.06 -2.53 -5.69
N GLY A 68 -8.81 -2.96 -5.61
CA GLY A 68 -8.40 -4.32 -5.92
C GLY A 68 -7.64 -4.48 -7.22
N SER A 69 -7.35 -5.72 -7.56
CA SER A 69 -6.53 -6.10 -8.73
C SER A 69 -7.25 -5.80 -10.04
N VAL A 70 -7.19 -4.56 -10.48
CA VAL A 70 -7.69 -4.16 -11.81
C VAL A 70 -6.49 -4.07 -12.75
N PRO A 71 -6.38 -4.88 -13.83
CA PRO A 71 -5.23 -4.82 -14.74
C PRO A 71 -5.25 -3.58 -15.64
N VAL A 72 -4.07 -2.99 -15.88
CA VAL A 72 -3.86 -1.96 -16.91
C VAL A 72 -3.08 -2.56 -18.06
N ASP A 73 -3.73 -2.76 -19.19
CA ASP A 73 -3.07 -3.25 -20.40
C ASP A 73 -2.20 -2.18 -21.05
N ALA A 74 -0.93 -2.51 -21.34
CA ALA A 74 -0.06 -1.69 -22.16
C ALA A 74 -0.55 -1.70 -23.61
N GLY A 75 -0.91 -0.53 -24.13
CA GLY A 75 -1.28 -0.38 -25.52
C GLY A 75 -2.60 -1.05 -25.94
N ALA A 76 -3.31 -1.72 -25.04
CA ALA A 76 -4.65 -2.19 -25.29
C ALA A 76 -5.61 -1.02 -25.17
N THR A 77 -6.23 -0.68 -26.26
CA THR A 77 -7.36 0.24 -26.30
C THR A 77 -8.52 -0.42 -25.57
N ASN A 78 -8.83 0.00 -24.36
CA ASN A 78 -10.13 -0.27 -23.74
C ASN A 78 -11.21 0.56 -24.44
N ILE A 79 -11.30 0.38 -25.77
CA ILE A 79 -12.40 0.90 -26.58
C ILE A 79 -13.49 -0.15 -26.51
N GLU A 80 -14.31 -0.08 -25.50
CA GLU A 80 -15.72 -0.48 -25.62
C GLU A 80 -16.39 -0.34 -24.28
N THR A 81 -17.07 0.73 -24.14
CA THR A 81 -18.40 0.96 -23.59
C THR A 81 -18.49 2.34 -22.96
N GLN A 82 -19.39 3.13 -23.52
CA GLN A 82 -19.66 4.53 -23.18
C GLN A 82 -20.16 4.78 -21.73
N GLU A 83 -20.16 3.79 -20.86
CA GLU A 83 -20.70 3.93 -19.50
C GLU A 83 -19.72 3.55 -18.40
N LYS A 84 -18.47 3.30 -18.74
CA LYS A 84 -17.53 2.80 -17.73
C LYS A 84 -16.15 3.37 -17.94
N VAL A 85 -15.83 4.37 -17.16
CA VAL A 85 -14.53 4.45 -16.50
C VAL A 85 -14.43 3.27 -15.48
N ILE A 86 -15.25 2.29 -15.69
CA ILE A 86 -15.33 1.02 -14.97
C ILE A 86 -14.46 0.05 -15.75
N GLY A 87 -13.42 -0.38 -15.12
CA GLY A 87 -12.50 -1.37 -15.66
C GLY A 87 -11.25 -0.72 -16.23
N LEU A 88 -10.66 0.18 -15.48
CA LEU A 88 -9.23 0.23 -15.44
C LEU A 88 -8.80 -1.15 -14.97
N ASN A 89 -8.55 -2.04 -15.94
CA ASN A 89 -7.84 -3.25 -15.68
C ASN A 89 -6.51 -2.82 -15.06
N THR A 90 -6.30 -3.00 -13.76
CA THR A 90 -5.08 -2.61 -13.07
C THR A 90 -3.94 -3.61 -13.34
N GLU A 91 -4.23 -4.68 -14.07
CA GLU A 91 -3.22 -5.62 -14.54
C GLU A 91 -2.79 -5.25 -15.95
N ASN A 92 -1.55 -4.82 -16.08
CA ASN A 92 -0.95 -4.57 -17.38
C ASN A 92 -0.16 -5.79 -17.79
N SER A 93 -0.73 -6.60 -18.69
CA SER A 93 -0.03 -7.70 -19.33
C SER A 93 0.61 -7.23 -20.63
N GLU A 94 1.86 -6.79 -20.59
CA GLU A 94 2.65 -6.79 -21.81
C GLU A 94 3.10 -8.22 -22.13
N ILE A 95 3.03 -8.55 -23.40
CA ILE A 95 3.66 -9.78 -23.90
C ILE A 95 5.14 -9.71 -23.51
N ASN A 96 5.53 -10.48 -22.47
CA ASN A 96 6.85 -10.60 -21.85
C ASN A 96 7.22 -9.68 -20.66
N GLU A 97 6.38 -8.78 -20.15
CA GLU A 97 6.78 -7.88 -19.06
C GLU A 97 6.05 -8.10 -17.73
N GLY A 98 5.16 -9.05 -17.65
CA GLY A 98 4.39 -9.32 -16.43
C GLY A 98 3.24 -8.32 -16.19
N MET A 99 2.42 -8.68 -15.23
CA MET A 99 1.18 -7.99 -14.90
C MET A 99 1.42 -7.00 -13.77
N ILE A 100 1.08 -5.72 -13.97
CA ILE A 100 1.12 -4.69 -12.94
C ILE A 100 -0.26 -4.56 -12.32
N ARG A 101 -0.32 -4.54 -10.98
CA ARG A 101 -1.55 -4.32 -10.22
C ARG A 101 -1.44 -3.04 -9.43
N PHE A 102 -2.47 -2.21 -9.53
CA PHE A 102 -2.64 -1.01 -8.72
C PHE A 102 -3.66 -1.29 -7.61
N ASP A 103 -3.45 -0.69 -6.46
CA ASP A 103 -4.29 -0.95 -5.30
C ASP A 103 -5.60 -0.16 -5.35
N ILE A 104 -5.53 1.14 -5.58
CA ILE A 104 -6.69 2.03 -5.67
C ILE A 104 -6.47 3.01 -6.81
N ILE A 105 -7.39 3.04 -7.77
CA ILE A 105 -7.36 4.01 -8.87
C ILE A 105 -8.67 4.81 -8.87
N PHE A 106 -8.55 6.11 -9.04
CA PHE A 106 -9.69 7.00 -9.19
C PHE A 106 -9.32 8.24 -9.98
N TYR A 107 -10.32 8.93 -10.48
CA TYR A 107 -10.17 10.22 -11.15
C TYR A 107 -10.59 11.33 -10.22
N VAL A 108 -9.86 12.44 -10.31
CA VAL A 108 -10.19 13.66 -9.56
C VAL A 108 -10.33 14.81 -10.54
N ARG A 109 -11.46 15.50 -10.47
CA ARG A 109 -11.67 16.71 -11.24
C ARG A 109 -10.99 17.88 -10.57
N MET A 110 -10.30 18.71 -11.33
CA MET A 110 -9.69 19.93 -10.82
C MET A 110 -10.76 20.95 -10.41
N LYS A 111 -10.39 21.88 -9.52
CA LYS A 111 -11.29 22.95 -9.07
C LYS A 111 -11.89 23.79 -10.21
N ASP A 112 -11.11 23.99 -11.25
CA ASP A 112 -11.51 24.73 -12.44
C ASP A 112 -12.29 23.89 -13.46
N GLY A 113 -12.40 22.59 -13.22
CA GLY A 113 -13.10 21.64 -14.07
C GLY A 113 -12.40 21.30 -15.38
N LEU A 114 -11.20 21.84 -15.62
CA LEU A 114 -10.51 21.72 -16.91
C LEU A 114 -9.66 20.46 -17.06
N SER A 115 -9.23 19.86 -15.98
CA SER A 115 -8.37 18.67 -16.02
C SER A 115 -8.79 17.60 -15.02
N GLN A 116 -8.35 16.38 -15.28
CA GLN A 116 -8.49 15.24 -14.38
C GLN A 116 -7.14 14.79 -13.89
N ILE A 117 -7.09 14.31 -12.65
CA ILE A 117 -5.92 13.67 -12.06
C ILE A 117 -6.23 12.19 -11.93
N ILE A 118 -5.31 11.35 -12.37
CA ILE A 118 -5.34 9.92 -12.12
C ILE A 118 -4.49 9.69 -10.88
N VAL A 119 -5.08 9.12 -9.84
CA VAL A 119 -4.40 8.84 -8.57
C VAL A 119 -4.38 7.35 -8.33
N ASN A 120 -3.21 6.83 -8.05
CA ASN A 120 -3.01 5.47 -7.58
C ASN A 120 -2.47 5.51 -6.17
N VAL A 121 -3.07 4.78 -5.26
CA VAL A 121 -2.64 4.64 -3.88
C VAL A 121 -2.18 3.20 -3.66
N GLU A 122 -0.90 3.04 -3.29
CA GLU A 122 -0.27 1.77 -3.01
C GLU A 122 0.08 1.66 -1.52
N ALA A 123 -0.43 0.65 -0.85
CA ALA A 123 -0.11 0.38 0.55
C ALA A 123 0.94 -0.73 0.65
N GLN A 124 2.14 -0.40 1.11
CA GLN A 124 3.24 -1.34 1.28
C GLN A 124 3.51 -1.55 2.78
N LYS A 125 3.44 -2.80 3.25
CA LYS A 125 3.66 -3.14 4.68
C LYS A 125 5.11 -3.09 5.12
N ALA A 126 6.04 -3.29 4.18
CA ALA A 126 7.47 -3.23 4.42
C ALA A 126 8.18 -2.96 3.10
N GLU A 127 9.38 -2.39 3.19
CA GLU A 127 10.23 -2.20 2.02
C GLU A 127 10.64 -3.56 1.44
N PRO A 128 10.44 -3.81 0.14
CA PRO A 128 10.80 -5.08 -0.47
C PRO A 128 12.32 -5.27 -0.51
N SER A 129 12.79 -6.48 -0.21
CA SER A 129 14.22 -6.79 -0.27
C SER A 129 14.76 -7.04 -1.70
N SER A 130 13.87 -7.18 -2.68
CA SER A 130 14.23 -7.56 -4.06
C SER A 130 14.26 -6.41 -5.06
N TYR A 131 13.72 -5.24 -4.70
CA TYR A 131 13.71 -4.03 -5.54
C TYR A 131 13.47 -2.78 -4.69
N ASP A 132 13.90 -1.62 -5.23
CA ASP A 132 13.67 -0.33 -4.61
C ASP A 132 12.28 0.22 -4.96
N ILE A 133 11.53 0.68 -3.96
CA ILE A 133 10.16 1.21 -4.13
C ILE A 133 10.15 2.38 -5.12
N LEU A 134 11.14 3.27 -5.08
CA LEU A 134 11.21 4.40 -5.99
C LEU A 134 11.27 3.97 -7.45
N ASN A 135 12.08 2.95 -7.78
CA ASN A 135 12.19 2.44 -9.15
C ASN A 135 10.87 1.85 -9.63
N ARG A 136 10.17 1.12 -8.75
CA ARG A 136 8.83 0.59 -9.03
C ARG A 136 7.81 1.72 -9.22
N ALA A 137 7.84 2.74 -8.38
CA ALA A 137 6.93 3.88 -8.48
C ALA A 137 7.12 4.66 -9.79
N ILE A 138 8.38 4.87 -10.24
CA ILE A 138 8.68 5.47 -11.55
C ILE A 138 8.11 4.64 -12.68
N PHE A 139 8.29 3.32 -12.63
CA PHE A 139 7.75 2.41 -13.63
C PHE A 139 6.21 2.46 -13.67
N TYR A 140 5.55 2.44 -12.52
CA TYR A 140 4.10 2.49 -12.40
C TYR A 140 3.51 3.81 -12.93
N VAL A 141 4.05 4.94 -12.55
CA VAL A 141 3.55 6.25 -13.02
C VAL A 141 3.75 6.41 -14.53
N SER A 142 4.86 5.92 -15.07
CA SER A 142 5.12 5.90 -16.52
C SER A 142 4.10 5.06 -17.28
N ARG A 143 3.73 3.92 -16.70
CA ARG A 143 2.66 3.07 -17.23
C ARG A 143 1.30 3.76 -17.23
N MET A 144 0.94 4.42 -16.13
CA MET A 144 -0.31 5.16 -16.04
C MET A 144 -0.39 6.26 -17.10
N ILE A 145 0.71 6.96 -17.38
CA ILE A 145 0.78 7.95 -18.46
C ILE A 145 0.62 7.25 -19.82
N SER A 146 1.37 6.19 -20.08
CA SER A 146 1.34 5.46 -21.35
C SER A 146 -0.03 4.84 -21.64
N SER A 147 -0.71 4.31 -20.62
CA SER A 147 -2.03 3.65 -20.75
C SER A 147 -3.18 4.61 -21.10
N GLN A 148 -2.97 5.91 -21.06
CA GLN A 148 -3.95 6.92 -21.46
C GLN A 148 -4.15 6.97 -22.96
N LYS A 149 -3.17 6.48 -23.75
CA LYS A 149 -3.29 6.45 -25.21
C LYS A 149 -4.44 5.53 -25.64
N GLY A 150 -5.32 6.05 -26.48
CA GLY A 150 -6.52 5.34 -26.94
C GLY A 150 -7.72 5.47 -26.02
N ARG A 151 -7.53 5.92 -24.78
CA ARG A 151 -8.59 6.16 -23.78
C ARG A 151 -8.78 7.65 -23.53
N ASP A 152 -7.77 8.33 -22.98
CA ASP A 152 -7.85 9.75 -22.62
C ASP A 152 -7.40 10.65 -23.78
N PHE A 153 -6.50 10.16 -24.62
CA PHE A 153 -6.12 10.84 -25.85
C PHE A 153 -6.00 9.86 -27.03
N VAL A 154 -6.28 10.34 -28.24
CA VAL A 154 -6.22 9.54 -29.46
C VAL A 154 -5.24 10.14 -30.47
N LYS A 155 -4.72 9.30 -31.35
CA LYS A 155 -3.74 9.68 -32.39
C LYS A 155 -2.51 10.38 -31.77
N SER A 156 -2.28 11.65 -32.12
CA SER A 156 -1.12 12.45 -31.68
C SER A 156 -1.52 13.63 -30.79
N ASN A 157 -2.69 13.57 -30.16
CA ASN A 157 -3.17 14.62 -29.26
C ASN A 157 -2.50 14.53 -27.87
N TYR A 158 -1.17 14.58 -27.83
CA TYR A 158 -0.41 14.47 -26.58
C TYR A 158 -0.72 15.58 -25.56
N ASN A 159 -1.34 16.69 -25.99
CA ASN A 159 -1.76 17.77 -25.08
C ASN A 159 -2.95 17.37 -24.19
N ASP A 160 -3.64 16.27 -24.52
CA ASP A 160 -4.76 15.75 -23.74
C ASP A 160 -4.32 14.74 -22.67
N ILE A 161 -3.00 14.51 -22.52
CA ILE A 161 -2.45 13.66 -21.46
C ILE A 161 -2.84 14.25 -20.11
N LYS A 162 -3.45 13.42 -19.28
CA LYS A 162 -3.83 13.78 -17.91
C LYS A 162 -2.64 13.66 -16.98
N ARG A 163 -2.57 14.58 -16.02
CA ARG A 163 -1.62 14.51 -14.91
C ARG A 163 -1.86 13.26 -14.07
N VAL A 164 -0.78 12.63 -13.65
CA VAL A 164 -0.81 11.40 -12.85
C VAL A 164 -0.11 11.63 -11.52
N TYR A 165 -0.78 11.24 -10.44
CA TYR A 165 -0.19 11.10 -9.13
C TYR A 165 -0.13 9.63 -8.75
N SER A 166 1.05 9.13 -8.42
CA SER A 166 1.27 7.81 -7.86
C SER A 166 1.70 7.95 -6.40
N ILE A 167 0.79 7.64 -5.47
CA ILE A 167 0.96 7.86 -4.04
C ILE A 167 1.22 6.51 -3.38
N TRP A 168 2.36 6.40 -2.70
CA TRP A 168 2.84 5.19 -2.04
C TRP A 168 2.81 5.38 -0.54
N ILE A 169 2.06 4.55 0.16
CA ILE A 169 2.01 4.51 1.62
C ILE A 169 2.88 3.36 2.08
N CYS A 170 4.08 3.66 2.57
CA CYS A 170 5.06 2.69 3.01
C CYS A 170 5.02 2.58 4.53
N MET A 171 4.64 1.42 5.05
CA MET A 171 4.52 1.16 6.48
C MET A 171 5.82 0.59 7.04
N ASN A 172 6.00 0.76 8.36
CA ASN A 172 7.13 0.22 9.12
C ASN A 172 8.50 0.71 8.61
N VAL A 173 8.56 1.98 8.22
CA VAL A 173 9.81 2.68 7.97
C VAL A 173 10.38 3.24 9.28
N ASP A 174 11.67 3.61 9.28
CA ASP A 174 12.35 4.06 10.49
C ASP A 174 11.77 5.37 11.03
N GLU A 175 11.40 6.30 10.14
CA GLU A 175 10.88 7.63 10.50
C GLU A 175 9.70 8.03 9.61
N HIS A 176 8.75 8.80 10.18
CA HIS A 176 7.69 9.43 9.38
C HIS A 176 8.30 10.37 8.35
N SER A 177 7.90 10.20 7.11
CA SER A 177 8.45 10.99 6.00
C SER A 177 7.44 11.16 4.87
N MET A 178 7.59 12.25 4.12
CA MET A 178 6.86 12.44 2.87
C MET A 178 7.77 13.10 1.85
N SER A 179 7.89 12.49 0.68
CA SER A 179 8.70 12.99 -0.45
C SER A 179 7.84 13.11 -1.69
N HIS A 180 7.96 14.24 -2.38
CA HIS A 180 7.34 14.47 -3.68
C HIS A 180 8.41 14.46 -4.77
N ILE A 181 8.28 13.58 -5.73
CA ILE A 181 9.18 13.40 -6.86
C ILE A 181 8.43 13.81 -8.14
N TYR A 182 8.99 14.72 -8.91
CA TYR A 182 8.39 15.28 -10.11
C TYR A 182 9.45 15.70 -11.12
N LEU A 183 9.04 15.95 -12.36
CA LEU A 183 9.94 16.41 -13.42
C LEU A 183 10.31 17.89 -13.24
N THR A 184 11.59 18.20 -13.42
CA THR A 184 12.11 19.58 -13.46
C THR A 184 12.82 19.82 -14.79
N ARG A 185 12.97 21.09 -15.17
CA ARG A 185 13.69 21.49 -16.37
C ARG A 185 14.89 22.38 -16.03
N ASP A 186 16.05 22.00 -16.55
CA ASP A 186 17.26 22.83 -16.53
C ASP A 186 17.58 23.32 -17.95
N ASP A 187 17.72 24.61 -18.13
CA ASP A 187 18.17 25.19 -19.39
C ASP A 187 19.71 25.15 -19.44
N ILE A 188 20.30 24.19 -20.14
CA ILE A 188 21.75 23.96 -20.22
C ILE A 188 22.43 24.97 -21.15
N ILE A 189 21.80 25.30 -22.28
CA ILE A 189 22.29 26.28 -23.25
C ILE A 189 21.13 27.13 -23.73
N GLY A 190 21.17 28.42 -23.42
CA GLY A 190 20.10 29.34 -23.77
C GLY A 190 18.76 28.95 -23.19
N SER A 191 17.70 29.66 -23.54
CA SER A 191 16.35 29.34 -23.13
C SER A 191 15.41 29.35 -24.34
N HIS A 192 14.50 28.35 -24.43
CA HIS A 192 13.42 28.30 -25.39
C HIS A 192 12.12 28.02 -24.64
N ASN A 193 11.07 28.74 -25.03
CA ASN A 193 9.74 28.52 -24.42
C ASN A 193 9.09 27.26 -25.01
N TRP A 194 9.52 26.09 -24.53
CA TRP A 194 8.89 24.82 -24.84
C TRP A 194 7.47 24.80 -24.31
N LYS A 195 6.51 24.66 -25.24
CA LYS A 195 5.08 24.55 -24.87
C LYS A 195 4.78 23.14 -24.35
N GLY A 196 3.88 23.03 -23.41
CA GLY A 196 3.43 21.78 -22.82
C GLY A 196 3.40 21.85 -21.28
N ASP A 197 2.87 20.83 -20.67
CA ASP A 197 2.82 20.67 -19.22
C ASP A 197 3.96 19.74 -18.78
N ILE A 198 4.87 20.23 -17.94
CA ILE A 198 5.94 19.44 -17.36
C ILE A 198 5.46 18.66 -16.13
N ASP A 199 4.34 19.07 -15.55
CA ASP A 199 3.79 18.51 -14.30
C ASP A 199 2.83 17.32 -14.56
N LEU A 200 3.17 16.47 -15.51
CA LEU A 200 2.37 15.31 -15.86
C LEU A 200 2.67 14.09 -14.97
N LEU A 201 3.85 14.03 -14.38
CA LEU A 201 4.33 12.90 -13.60
C LEU A 201 4.62 13.31 -12.18
N ASN A 202 3.86 12.74 -11.23
CA ASN A 202 4.02 13.02 -9.81
C ASN A 202 4.03 11.71 -9.03
N ILE A 203 5.05 11.52 -8.18
CA ILE A 203 5.16 10.40 -7.25
C ILE A 203 5.24 10.98 -5.85
N VAL A 204 4.41 10.49 -4.94
CA VAL A 204 4.49 10.81 -3.52
C VAL A 204 4.82 9.54 -2.76
N LEU A 205 5.95 9.54 -2.05
CA LEU A 205 6.34 8.48 -1.12
C LEU A 205 6.06 8.96 0.29
N LEU A 206 5.17 8.27 0.99
CA LEU A 206 4.78 8.56 2.35
C LEU A 206 5.19 7.40 3.25
N GLY A 207 6.15 7.67 4.15
CA GLY A 207 6.66 6.70 5.11
C GLY A 207 5.94 6.82 6.45
N LEU A 208 5.38 5.71 6.93
CA LEU A 208 4.75 5.59 8.23
C LEU A 208 5.63 4.77 9.16
N ALA A 209 6.18 5.40 10.21
CA ALA A 209 6.82 4.68 11.31
C ALA A 209 5.78 3.91 12.14
N GLU A 210 6.26 3.02 13.00
CA GLU A 210 5.39 2.10 13.75
C GLU A 210 4.51 2.82 14.78
N ASP A 211 5.04 3.86 15.43
CA ASP A 211 4.32 4.63 16.44
C ASP A 211 3.65 5.86 15.79
N LEU A 212 2.52 6.30 16.35
CA LEU A 212 1.85 7.49 15.85
C LEU A 212 2.68 8.75 16.11
N PRO A 213 2.77 9.68 15.14
CA PRO A 213 3.43 10.96 15.36
C PRO A 213 2.64 11.82 16.35
N GLU A 214 3.30 12.82 16.92
CA GLU A 214 2.66 13.86 17.70
C GLU A 214 1.63 14.63 16.87
N LYS A 215 0.70 15.31 17.56
CA LYS A 215 -0.30 16.17 16.90
C LYS A 215 0.38 17.46 16.42
N ALA A 216 0.77 17.46 15.15
CA ALA A 216 1.31 18.62 14.46
C ALA A 216 0.76 18.66 13.03
N GLU A 217 0.56 19.87 12.49
CA GLU A 217 -0.01 20.07 11.15
C GLU A 217 0.79 19.31 10.06
N GLU A 218 2.12 19.30 10.17
CA GLU A 218 3.01 18.61 9.24
C GLU A 218 2.85 17.09 9.23
N TYR A 219 2.35 16.51 10.34
CA TYR A 219 2.13 15.07 10.49
C TYR A 219 0.66 14.67 10.45
N GLU A 220 -0.24 15.56 10.06
CA GLU A 220 -1.69 15.30 10.06
C GLU A 220 -2.04 14.03 9.26
N LEU A 221 -1.55 13.93 8.02
CA LEU A 221 -1.80 12.76 7.18
C LEU A 221 -1.16 11.49 7.74
N HIS A 222 0.07 11.58 8.26
CA HIS A 222 0.75 10.44 8.88
C HIS A 222 -0.02 9.92 10.09
N ARG A 223 -0.56 10.84 10.89
CA ARG A 223 -1.34 10.49 12.07
C ARG A 223 -2.66 9.81 11.71
N LEU A 224 -3.38 10.32 10.71
CA LEU A 224 -4.60 9.70 10.19
C LEU A 224 -4.31 8.29 9.64
N LEU A 225 -3.39 8.17 8.70
CA LEU A 225 -3.06 6.89 8.07
C LEU A 225 -2.42 5.92 9.06
N GLY A 226 -1.55 6.42 9.94
CA GLY A 226 -0.99 5.63 11.03
C GLY A 226 -2.07 5.07 11.95
N ALA A 227 -3.06 5.87 12.36
CA ALA A 227 -4.18 5.38 13.16
C ALA A 227 -5.01 4.32 12.42
N LEU A 228 -5.36 4.59 11.16
CA LEU A 228 -6.13 3.67 10.32
C LEU A 228 -5.43 2.32 10.16
N LEU A 229 -4.14 2.31 9.84
CA LEU A 229 -3.36 1.14 9.46
C LEU A 229 -2.61 0.47 10.63
N SER A 230 -2.59 1.09 11.83
CA SER A 230 -1.92 0.53 13.01
C SER A 230 -2.44 -0.87 13.36
N SER A 231 -1.55 -1.79 13.70
CA SER A 231 -1.91 -3.06 14.32
C SER A 231 -2.02 -2.98 15.85
N LYS A 232 -1.42 -1.94 16.46
CA LYS A 232 -1.32 -1.77 17.91
C LYS A 232 -2.56 -1.12 18.53
N LEU A 233 -3.24 -0.23 17.79
CA LEU A 233 -4.41 0.49 18.30
C LEU A 233 -5.67 -0.36 18.30
N LYS A 234 -6.45 -0.27 19.37
CA LYS A 234 -7.77 -0.90 19.45
C LYS A 234 -8.78 -0.15 18.60
N VAL A 235 -9.89 -0.83 18.29
CA VAL A 235 -10.98 -0.26 17.48
C VAL A 235 -11.46 1.08 18.02
N ASP A 236 -11.75 1.17 19.33
CA ASP A 236 -12.28 2.38 19.94
C ASP A 236 -11.28 3.55 19.87
N GLU A 237 -9.97 3.27 20.07
CA GLU A 237 -8.91 4.28 19.96
C GLU A 237 -8.80 4.82 18.53
N LYS A 238 -8.87 3.94 17.53
CA LYS A 238 -8.88 4.34 16.11
C LYS A 238 -10.10 5.20 15.78
N LEU A 239 -11.29 4.75 16.19
CA LEU A 239 -12.53 5.47 15.93
C LEU A 239 -12.55 6.83 16.62
N ASP A 240 -11.97 6.91 17.82
CA ASP A 240 -11.83 8.18 18.54
C ASP A 240 -10.92 9.17 17.79
N ILE A 241 -9.76 8.71 17.34
CA ILE A 241 -8.85 9.54 16.54
C ILE A 241 -9.53 9.99 15.24
N ILE A 242 -10.10 9.07 14.48
CA ILE A 242 -10.72 9.35 13.18
C ILE A 242 -11.91 10.31 13.32
N GLY A 243 -12.77 10.09 14.32
CA GLY A 243 -13.96 10.89 14.54
C GLY A 243 -13.67 12.25 15.17
N ASN A 244 -12.86 12.29 16.22
CA ASN A 244 -12.68 13.50 17.01
C ASN A 244 -11.54 14.40 16.50
N GLU A 245 -10.45 13.82 15.98
CA GLU A 245 -9.34 14.63 15.48
C GLU A 245 -9.55 15.05 14.02
N PHE A 246 -10.05 14.12 13.18
CA PHE A 246 -10.21 14.35 11.75
C PHE A 246 -11.64 14.66 11.31
N GLN A 247 -12.59 14.63 12.24
CA GLN A 247 -14.01 14.90 11.99
C GLN A 247 -14.60 14.04 10.86
N ILE A 248 -14.03 12.85 10.63
CA ILE A 248 -14.53 11.92 9.64
C ILE A 248 -15.83 11.30 10.15
N PRO A 249 -16.94 11.40 9.40
CA PRO A 249 -18.19 10.79 9.79
C PRO A 249 -18.03 9.27 9.95
N LEU A 250 -18.31 8.77 11.15
CA LEU A 250 -18.19 7.35 11.46
C LEU A 250 -19.46 6.61 11.03
N GLU A 251 -19.71 6.56 9.73
CA GLU A 251 -20.78 5.78 9.13
C GLU A 251 -20.57 4.28 9.36
N SER A 252 -21.64 3.48 9.16
CA SER A 252 -21.62 2.03 9.39
C SER A 252 -20.47 1.32 8.69
N ASP A 253 -20.15 1.73 7.48
CA ASP A 253 -19.16 1.08 6.62
C ASP A 253 -17.74 1.34 7.09
N ILE A 254 -17.39 2.59 7.44
CA ILE A 254 -16.08 2.93 8.00
C ILE A 254 -15.86 2.19 9.33
N ARG A 255 -16.88 2.21 10.23
CA ARG A 255 -16.80 1.44 11.50
C ARG A 255 -16.58 -0.03 11.27
N LYS A 256 -17.30 -0.61 10.33
CA LYS A 256 -17.18 -2.02 9.96
C LYS A 256 -15.77 -2.32 9.43
N ASP A 257 -15.29 -1.56 8.47
CA ASP A 257 -13.97 -1.78 7.86
C ASP A 257 -12.83 -1.63 8.88
N VAL A 258 -12.89 -0.62 9.77
CA VAL A 258 -11.93 -0.45 10.87
C VAL A 258 -11.98 -1.66 11.82
N SER A 259 -13.18 -2.12 12.19
CA SER A 259 -13.33 -3.28 13.09
C SER A 259 -12.82 -4.58 12.48
N GLU A 260 -13.14 -4.82 11.21
CA GLU A 260 -12.66 -6.00 10.49
C GLU A 260 -11.13 -6.00 10.33
N MET A 261 -10.56 -4.85 10.04
CA MET A 261 -9.11 -4.69 9.92
C MET A 261 -8.39 -4.92 11.25
N CYS A 262 -8.92 -4.42 12.37
CA CYS A 262 -8.37 -4.69 13.71
C CYS A 262 -8.41 -6.18 14.05
N ASN A 263 -9.51 -6.86 13.78
CA ASN A 263 -9.64 -8.29 14.02
C ASN A 263 -8.63 -9.12 13.20
N LEU A 264 -8.38 -8.72 11.96
CA LEU A 264 -7.38 -9.35 11.10
C LEU A 264 -5.96 -9.10 11.60
N SER A 265 -5.65 -7.88 12.05
CA SER A 265 -4.35 -7.53 12.65
C SER A 265 -4.08 -8.37 13.87
N GLN A 266 -5.02 -8.43 14.82
CA GLN A 266 -4.92 -9.24 16.03
C GLN A 266 -4.65 -10.70 15.70
N GLY A 267 -5.41 -11.28 14.75
CA GLY A 267 -5.22 -12.65 14.31
C GLY A 267 -3.86 -12.91 13.61
N ILE A 268 -3.22 -11.90 13.04
CA ILE A 268 -1.86 -12.01 12.49
C ILE A 268 -0.83 -12.01 13.63
N GLU A 269 -0.98 -11.10 14.61
CA GLU A 269 -0.08 -11.01 15.77
C GLU A 269 -0.13 -12.25 16.64
N ASP A 270 -1.31 -12.74 16.99
CA ASP A 270 -1.51 -13.96 17.77
C ASP A 270 -0.79 -15.16 17.14
N ARG A 271 -0.92 -15.31 15.82
CA ARG A 271 -0.25 -16.38 15.07
C ARG A 271 1.26 -16.19 14.98
N ALA A 272 1.74 -14.95 14.85
CA ALA A 272 3.16 -14.65 14.86
C ALA A 272 3.77 -14.99 16.23
N PHE A 273 3.07 -14.66 17.31
CA PHE A 273 3.46 -14.99 18.67
C PHE A 273 3.48 -16.51 18.92
N GLU A 274 2.44 -17.23 18.50
CA GLU A 274 2.40 -18.70 18.60
C GLU A 274 3.57 -19.36 17.86
N ARG A 275 3.86 -18.90 16.62
CA ARG A 275 5.02 -19.42 15.86
C ARG A 275 6.34 -19.08 16.52
N GLY A 276 6.49 -17.85 16.98
CA GLY A 276 7.71 -17.43 17.69
C GLY A 276 7.95 -18.28 18.93
N THR A 277 6.89 -18.53 19.71
CA THR A 277 6.93 -19.37 20.91
C THR A 277 7.26 -20.82 20.56
N ALA A 278 6.60 -21.41 19.56
CA ALA A 278 6.86 -22.78 19.13
C ALA A 278 8.31 -22.95 18.62
N ASN A 279 8.81 -22.01 17.83
CA ASN A 279 10.18 -22.00 17.33
C ASN A 279 11.18 -21.82 18.48
N GLY A 280 10.94 -20.89 19.40
CA GLY A 280 11.78 -20.66 20.57
C GLY A 280 11.89 -21.92 21.46
N ILE A 281 10.76 -22.59 21.71
CA ILE A 281 10.75 -23.88 22.46
C ILE A 281 11.54 -24.95 21.68
N SER A 282 11.39 -25.03 20.37
CA SER A 282 12.12 -26.02 19.55
C SER A 282 13.63 -25.78 19.56
N ILE A 283 14.04 -24.52 19.41
CA ILE A 283 15.45 -24.12 19.45
C ILE A 283 16.01 -24.38 20.85
N GLY A 284 15.34 -23.91 21.90
CA GLY A 284 15.80 -24.11 23.30
C GLY A 284 15.91 -25.58 23.68
N LYS A 285 14.99 -26.45 23.22
CA LYS A 285 15.12 -27.91 23.39
C LYS A 285 16.34 -28.47 22.68
N LYS A 286 16.62 -28.06 21.45
CA LYS A 286 17.81 -28.52 20.70
C LYS A 286 19.11 -28.05 21.34
N GLU A 287 19.17 -26.79 21.77
CA GLU A 287 20.36 -26.25 22.45
C GLU A 287 20.58 -26.89 23.82
N GLY A 288 19.52 -27.07 24.60
CA GLY A 288 19.57 -27.74 25.86
C GLY A 288 20.02 -29.20 25.73
N LEU A 289 19.51 -29.95 24.76
CA LEU A 289 19.98 -31.30 24.46
C LEU A 289 21.44 -31.31 24.04
N ALA A 290 21.86 -30.41 23.15
CA ALA A 290 23.26 -30.31 22.72
C ALA A 290 24.19 -30.02 23.90
N GLU A 291 23.79 -29.14 24.82
CA GLU A 291 24.56 -28.82 26.01
C GLU A 291 24.69 -30.03 26.96
N VAL A 292 23.60 -30.79 27.16
CA VAL A 292 23.61 -32.03 27.97
C VAL A 292 24.52 -33.07 27.33
N VAL A 293 24.41 -33.28 26.01
CA VAL A 293 25.25 -34.22 25.26
C VAL A 293 26.73 -33.84 25.40
N LEU A 294 27.08 -32.57 25.23
CA LEU A 294 28.45 -32.08 25.40
C LEU A 294 28.98 -32.28 26.83
N LYS A 295 28.12 -32.05 27.83
CA LYS A 295 28.50 -32.31 29.26
C LYS A 295 28.74 -33.79 29.54
N LEU A 296 27.93 -34.69 28.97
CA LEU A 296 28.09 -36.13 29.11
C LEU A 296 29.37 -36.64 28.44
N ILE A 297 29.67 -36.18 27.22
CA ILE A 297 30.90 -36.52 26.50
C ILE A 297 32.13 -36.02 27.29
N LYS A 298 32.10 -34.80 27.83
CA LYS A 298 33.19 -34.28 28.67
C LYS A 298 33.40 -35.06 29.97
N LYS A 299 32.37 -35.76 30.46
CA LYS A 299 32.45 -36.68 31.61
C LYS A 299 32.85 -38.09 31.23
N GLY A 300 33.19 -38.37 29.96
CA GLY A 300 33.69 -39.66 29.50
C GLY A 300 32.64 -40.67 29.10
N VAL A 301 31.36 -40.23 28.92
CA VAL A 301 30.31 -41.09 28.38
C VAL A 301 30.53 -41.23 26.88
N SER A 302 30.47 -42.46 26.36
CA SER A 302 30.68 -42.70 24.94
C SER A 302 29.48 -42.16 24.10
N ILE A 303 29.74 -41.80 22.83
CA ILE A 303 28.70 -41.27 21.90
C ILE A 303 27.57 -42.30 21.74
N GLU A 304 27.87 -43.59 21.73
CA GLU A 304 26.89 -44.68 21.62
C GLU A 304 25.94 -44.69 22.82
N GLN A 305 26.46 -44.45 24.04
CA GLN A 305 25.64 -44.37 25.27
C GLN A 305 24.83 -43.08 25.42
N VAL A 306 25.12 -42.06 24.64
CA VAL A 306 24.38 -40.76 24.65
C VAL A 306 23.28 -40.80 23.57
N SER A 307 23.35 -41.71 22.62
CA SER A 307 22.38 -41.85 21.48
C SER A 307 21.19 -42.73 21.82
N ASP A 308 21.25 -43.55 22.87
CA ASP A 308 20.16 -44.36 23.44
C ASP A 308 19.38 -43.53 24.48
#